data_cb4f8bc010b39d8eb3cca43a309f05b4
#
_entry.id   cb4f8bc010b39d8eb3cca43a309f05b4
#
_cell.length_a   1.000
_cell.length_b   1.000
_cell.length_c   1.000
_cell.angle_alpha   90.00
_cell.angle_beta   90.00
_cell.angle_gamma   90.00
#
_symmetry.space_group_name_H-M   'P 1'
#
loop_
_entity.id
_entity.type
_entity.pdbx_description
1 polymer ?
#
loop_
_entity_poly.entity_id
_entity_poly.type
_entity_poly.pdbx_seq_one_letter_code
_entity_poly.pdbx_strand_id
1 'polypeptide(L)'
;QLSHKLARQGSVAPSHAETDSGKRQNNIEQQIVFGDLHVHTTFSSDAFIMSLPVMGGSGLKSPADACDFARYCSNLDFWSINDHAESITPRLWEETKQSIRECNAVSGDPENPDLVSFLGWEWSQVNTDPGKHYGHKNIIFLDTTDELVPARAIAAPRAQLAKAPLGIAAQMMLALTDFENRAFYLGIQGYYDEIENTPLCEQGINTRALPADCLELAADPRALFTKLDEWGFDSIVIPHGTSWGMNTPATTTFDKQLNRQQHDPKRQILFEVYSGHGNSEEYRDWRALKKDGNGERYCPAPSDDYLPCCWRAGEIIAERCSAEGVASKACELRAANARKNFVAAGISGHLTVPGQQVTDWLDCGNCPDCFLTPMDHRPGTSAQYALSITDFEQPQEPFNFRFGFIGSSDNHRA
;
A
#
# COMPACT_ATOMS: atom_id res chain seq x y z
N GLN A 1 -20.90 11.67 16.20
CA GLN A 1 -20.08 10.44 16.16
C GLN A 1 -20.67 9.33 17.04
N LEU A 2 -20.96 9.60 18.33
CA LEU A 2 -21.60 8.63 19.23
C LEU A 2 -22.99 8.17 18.70
N SER A 3 -23.79 9.08 18.13
CA SER A 3 -25.09 8.78 17.54
C SER A 3 -25.00 7.88 16.30
N HIS A 4 -23.90 7.93 15.55
CA HIS A 4 -23.69 7.05 14.38
C HIS A 4 -23.30 5.62 14.78
N LYS A 5 -22.49 5.44 15.83
CA LYS A 5 -22.18 4.10 16.39
C LYS A 5 -23.42 3.46 17.02
N LEU A 6 -24.22 4.21 17.74
CA LEU A 6 -25.49 3.70 18.30
C LEU A 6 -26.51 3.31 17.21
N ALA A 7 -26.50 3.98 16.06
CA ALA A 7 -27.35 3.61 14.93
C ALA A 7 -26.87 2.31 14.22
N ARG A 8 -25.57 1.97 14.27
CA ARG A 8 -25.05 0.68 13.76
C ARG A 8 -25.40 -0.51 14.67
N GLN A 9 -25.62 -0.29 15.97
CA GLN A 9 -26.08 -1.31 16.93
C GLN A 9 -27.60 -1.59 16.85
N GLY A 10 -28.33 -0.86 15.98
CA GLY A 10 -29.75 -1.07 15.72
C GLY A 10 -29.99 -2.40 14.99
N SER A 11 -30.43 -3.38 15.75
CA SER A 11 -30.75 -4.74 15.38
C SER A 11 -31.57 -4.86 14.09
N VAL A 12 -31.07 -5.62 13.12
CA VAL A 12 -31.90 -6.27 12.11
C VAL A 12 -32.57 -7.47 12.82
N ALA A 13 -33.84 -7.34 13.16
CA ALA A 13 -34.58 -8.43 13.76
C ALA A 13 -34.73 -9.58 12.75
N PRO A 14 -34.44 -10.85 13.13
CA PRO A 14 -34.67 -11.98 12.28
C PRO A 14 -36.18 -12.33 12.27
N SER A 15 -36.70 -12.58 11.09
CA SER A 15 -38.04 -13.15 10.90
C SER A 15 -38.08 -14.58 11.43
N HIS A 16 -39.12 -14.88 12.25
CA HIS A 16 -39.35 -16.14 12.91
C HIS A 16 -39.45 -17.34 11.95
N ALA A 17 -38.73 -18.41 12.26
CA ALA A 17 -39.16 -19.78 12.03
C ALA A 17 -38.79 -20.61 13.26
N GLU A 18 -39.79 -20.98 14.06
CA GLU A 18 -39.67 -21.94 15.16
C GLU A 18 -39.39 -23.33 14.62
N THR A 19 -38.32 -24.01 15.09
CA THR A 19 -38.29 -25.46 15.23
C THR A 19 -37.44 -25.83 16.45
N ASP A 20 -38.13 -26.47 17.37
CA ASP A 20 -37.67 -27.05 18.63
C ASP A 20 -36.62 -28.15 18.40
N SER A 21 -35.42 -28.01 18.99
CA SER A 21 -34.62 -29.13 19.50
C SER A 21 -33.45 -28.59 20.34
N GLY A 22 -33.49 -28.94 21.63
CA GLY A 22 -32.56 -28.48 22.66
C GLY A 22 -31.09 -28.82 22.41
N LYS A 23 -30.37 -27.88 21.82
CA LYS A 23 -28.91 -27.68 21.96
C LYS A 23 -28.70 -26.18 22.16
N ARG A 24 -28.08 -25.79 23.27
CA ARG A 24 -27.57 -24.44 23.43
C ARG A 24 -26.61 -24.16 22.24
N GLN A 25 -27.11 -23.61 21.17
CA GLN A 25 -26.31 -22.86 20.21
C GLN A 25 -26.02 -21.53 20.91
N ASN A 26 -24.73 -21.27 21.17
CA ASN A 26 -24.26 -19.92 21.37
C ASN A 26 -24.61 -19.18 20.07
N ASN A 27 -25.67 -18.41 20.07
CA ASN A 27 -25.94 -17.43 19.03
C ASN A 27 -24.87 -16.35 19.18
N ILE A 28 -23.76 -16.53 18.50
CA ILE A 28 -22.84 -15.43 18.23
C ILE A 28 -23.60 -14.54 17.25
N GLU A 29 -24.08 -13.39 17.73
CA GLU A 29 -24.67 -12.37 16.84
C GLU A 29 -23.58 -12.00 15.82
N GLN A 30 -23.87 -12.20 14.53
CA GLN A 30 -22.96 -11.76 13.48
C GLN A 30 -22.98 -10.24 13.41
N GLN A 31 -21.81 -9.63 13.51
CA GLN A 31 -21.64 -8.19 13.37
C GLN A 31 -21.05 -7.88 11.99
N ILE A 32 -21.47 -6.77 11.40
CA ILE A 32 -20.84 -6.19 10.22
C ILE A 32 -19.87 -5.12 10.72
N VAL A 33 -18.60 -5.33 10.45
CA VAL A 33 -17.52 -4.42 10.85
C VAL A 33 -16.84 -3.84 9.61
N PHE A 34 -16.32 -2.60 9.73
CA PHE A 34 -15.65 -1.88 8.68
C PHE A 34 -14.24 -1.54 9.11
N GLY A 35 -13.26 -1.81 8.26
CA GLY A 35 -11.87 -1.56 8.61
C GLY A 35 -10.99 -1.37 7.39
N ASP A 36 -9.72 -1.06 7.69
CA ASP A 36 -8.66 -0.85 6.72
C ASP A 36 -7.45 -1.69 7.11
N LEU A 37 -7.07 -2.63 6.26
CA LEU A 37 -5.94 -3.53 6.50
C LEU A 37 -4.68 -3.14 5.69
N HIS A 38 -4.60 -1.85 5.28
CA HIS A 38 -3.47 -1.35 4.49
C HIS A 38 -3.28 0.15 4.72
N VAL A 39 -2.53 0.50 5.75
CA VAL A 39 -2.28 1.89 6.14
C VAL A 39 -0.79 2.11 6.37
N HIS A 40 -0.23 3.14 5.73
CA HIS A 40 1.15 3.59 5.90
C HIS A 40 1.24 4.83 6.78
N THR A 41 2.39 4.96 7.42
CA THR A 41 2.81 6.17 8.12
C THR A 41 4.14 6.67 7.54
N THR A 42 4.71 7.71 8.12
CA THR A 42 6.03 8.19 7.70
C THR A 42 7.20 7.26 8.09
N PHE A 43 6.88 6.08 8.62
CA PHE A 43 7.86 4.99 8.77
C PHE A 43 8.12 4.26 7.44
N SER A 44 7.21 4.39 6.48
CA SER A 44 7.45 4.03 5.07
C SER A 44 8.22 5.13 4.34
N SER A 45 9.25 4.78 3.58
CA SER A 45 10.12 5.76 2.92
C SER A 45 9.42 6.63 1.87
N ASP A 46 8.44 6.09 1.18
CA ASP A 46 7.62 6.81 0.21
C ASP A 46 6.59 7.73 0.88
N ALA A 47 5.88 7.25 1.91
CA ALA A 47 5.00 8.08 2.72
C ALA A 47 5.79 9.20 3.43
N PHE A 48 7.01 8.92 3.91
CA PHE A 48 7.90 9.93 4.46
C PHE A 48 8.16 11.06 3.45
N ILE A 49 8.57 10.72 2.22
CA ILE A 49 8.85 11.71 1.17
C ILE A 49 7.58 12.46 0.76
N MET A 50 6.45 11.76 0.57
CA MET A 50 5.18 12.39 0.20
C MET A 50 4.63 13.32 1.28
N SER A 51 5.01 13.10 2.55
CA SER A 51 4.62 13.95 3.67
C SER A 51 5.40 15.27 3.77
N LEU A 52 6.50 15.40 3.05
CA LEU A 52 7.31 16.62 3.08
C LEU A 52 6.55 17.81 2.47
N PRO A 53 6.63 19.01 3.05
CA PRO A 53 5.96 20.20 2.52
C PRO A 53 6.30 20.52 1.07
N VAL A 54 7.55 20.30 0.63
CA VAL A 54 7.98 20.47 -0.77
C VAL A 54 7.23 19.55 -1.74
N MET A 55 6.69 18.45 -1.24
CA MET A 55 5.86 17.50 -1.99
C MET A 55 4.36 17.78 -1.83
N GLY A 56 3.98 18.87 -1.19
CA GLY A 56 2.61 19.21 -0.85
C GLY A 56 2.05 18.42 0.34
N GLY A 57 2.92 17.75 1.09
CA GLY A 57 2.53 17.01 2.29
C GLY A 57 2.29 17.92 3.49
N SER A 58 1.57 17.41 4.49
CA SER A 58 1.20 18.14 5.72
C SER A 58 2.16 17.89 6.90
N GLY A 59 3.32 17.32 6.65
CA GLY A 59 4.30 16.94 7.66
C GLY A 59 4.25 15.46 8.03
N LEU A 60 5.19 15.06 8.89
CA LEU A 60 5.35 13.67 9.31
C LEU A 60 4.14 13.19 10.13
N LYS A 61 3.79 11.92 9.94
CA LYS A 61 2.70 11.22 10.62
C LYS A 61 3.23 9.94 11.25
N SER A 62 3.02 9.81 12.54
CA SER A 62 3.41 8.62 13.31
C SER A 62 2.31 7.53 13.27
N PRO A 63 2.62 6.31 13.73
CA PRO A 63 1.59 5.29 13.95
C PRO A 63 0.46 5.74 14.90
N ALA A 64 0.76 6.61 15.87
CA ALA A 64 -0.23 7.18 16.76
C ALA A 64 -1.19 8.15 16.03
N ASP A 65 -0.68 8.97 15.10
CA ASP A 65 -1.53 9.84 14.26
C ASP A 65 -2.47 8.99 13.39
N ALA A 66 -1.99 7.87 12.82
CA ALA A 66 -2.81 6.95 12.04
C ALA A 66 -3.90 6.29 12.91
N CYS A 67 -3.59 5.91 14.15
CA CYS A 67 -4.57 5.43 15.11
C CYS A 67 -5.68 6.45 15.39
N ASP A 68 -5.30 7.69 15.66
CA ASP A 68 -6.25 8.77 15.93
C ASP A 68 -7.12 9.05 14.68
N PHE A 69 -6.54 9.00 13.49
CA PHE A 69 -7.29 9.14 12.24
C PHE A 69 -8.30 7.99 12.04
N ALA A 70 -7.87 6.75 12.25
CA ALA A 70 -8.74 5.57 12.14
C ALA A 70 -9.91 5.66 13.10
N ARG A 71 -9.65 6.07 14.37
CA ARG A 71 -10.66 6.15 15.44
C ARG A 71 -11.59 7.34 15.27
N TYR A 72 -11.06 8.56 15.10
CA TYR A 72 -11.82 9.79 15.24
C TYR A 72 -12.26 10.40 13.90
N CYS A 73 -11.51 10.15 12.81
CA CYS A 73 -11.83 10.70 11.50
C CYS A 73 -12.57 9.70 10.62
N SER A 74 -12.05 8.49 10.47
CA SER A 74 -12.64 7.45 9.63
C SER A 74 -13.67 6.58 10.38
N ASN A 75 -13.67 6.59 11.72
CA ASN A 75 -14.57 5.80 12.56
C ASN A 75 -14.60 4.32 12.18
N LEU A 76 -13.42 3.74 12.00
CA LEU A 76 -13.25 2.32 11.71
C LEU A 76 -13.54 1.46 12.93
N ASP A 77 -13.92 0.21 12.70
CA ASP A 77 -14.05 -0.81 13.75
C ASP A 77 -12.69 -1.54 13.94
N PHE A 78 -11.88 -1.65 12.88
CA PHE A 78 -10.52 -2.20 12.94
C PHE A 78 -9.61 -1.59 11.88
N TRP A 79 -8.29 -1.66 12.11
CA TRP A 79 -7.28 -1.27 11.13
C TRP A 79 -5.96 -1.99 11.37
N SER A 80 -5.08 -2.00 10.37
CA SER A 80 -3.72 -2.51 10.49
C SER A 80 -2.71 -1.50 9.99
N ILE A 81 -1.61 -1.35 10.73
CA ILE A 81 -0.43 -0.63 10.24
C ILE A 81 0.38 -1.56 9.34
N ASN A 82 0.81 -1.05 8.18
CA ASN A 82 1.50 -1.84 7.15
C ASN A 82 2.65 -1.06 6.52
N ASP A 83 3.44 -0.34 7.31
CA ASP A 83 4.63 0.33 6.77
C ASP A 83 5.54 -0.64 6.03
N HIS A 84 6.21 -0.18 4.96
CA HIS A 84 7.14 -0.98 4.18
C HIS A 84 8.27 -1.53 5.03
N ALA A 85 8.37 -2.85 5.14
CA ALA A 85 9.38 -3.53 5.94
C ALA A 85 10.82 -3.13 5.60
N GLU A 86 11.05 -2.72 4.36
CA GLU A 86 12.33 -2.22 3.84
C GLU A 86 12.80 -0.92 4.52
N SER A 87 11.87 -0.19 5.12
CA SER A 87 12.11 1.08 5.82
C SER A 87 12.03 0.93 7.34
N ILE A 88 11.47 -0.18 7.83
CA ILE A 88 11.28 -0.41 9.26
C ILE A 88 12.60 -0.87 9.88
N THR A 89 13.31 0.06 10.50
CA THR A 89 14.48 -0.28 11.33
C THR A 89 14.05 -0.96 12.63
N PRO A 90 14.96 -1.66 13.35
CA PRO A 90 14.63 -2.24 14.64
C PRO A 90 14.01 -1.25 15.64
N ARG A 91 14.50 -0.01 15.65
CA ARG A 91 13.93 1.06 16.49
C ARG A 91 12.51 1.43 16.05
N LEU A 92 12.27 1.62 14.76
CA LEU A 92 10.94 1.94 14.23
C LEU A 92 9.95 0.79 14.48
N TRP A 93 10.42 -0.47 14.43
CA TRP A 93 9.58 -1.62 14.75
C TRP A 93 9.15 -1.63 16.22
N GLU A 94 10.05 -1.33 17.15
CA GLU A 94 9.70 -1.22 18.57
C GLU A 94 8.69 -0.08 18.81
N GLU A 95 8.89 1.07 18.17
CA GLU A 95 7.99 2.21 18.25
C GLU A 95 6.61 1.89 17.67
N THR A 96 6.55 1.16 16.55
CA THR A 96 5.31 0.67 15.94
C THR A 96 4.56 -0.26 16.90
N LYS A 97 5.25 -1.26 17.48
CA LYS A 97 4.65 -2.17 18.46
C LYS A 97 4.07 -1.43 19.66
N GLN A 98 4.83 -0.49 20.21
CA GLN A 98 4.38 0.32 21.33
C GLN A 98 3.14 1.16 20.95
N SER A 99 3.17 1.86 19.82
CA SER A 99 2.06 2.71 19.38
C SER A 99 0.77 1.92 19.16
N ILE A 100 0.85 0.72 18.59
CA ILE A 100 -0.33 -0.15 18.37
C ILE A 100 -0.89 -0.65 19.72
N ARG A 101 -0.02 -1.01 20.67
CA ARG A 101 -0.46 -1.39 22.03
C ARG A 101 -1.16 -0.23 22.74
N GLU A 102 -0.60 0.96 22.66
CA GLU A 102 -1.20 2.17 23.23
C GLU A 102 -2.53 2.51 22.56
N CYS A 103 -2.61 2.35 21.23
CA CYS A 103 -3.85 2.50 20.48
C CYS A 103 -4.95 1.54 20.98
N ASN A 104 -4.62 0.27 21.19
CA ASN A 104 -5.55 -0.71 21.73
C ASN A 104 -5.89 -0.43 23.20
N ALA A 105 -4.95 0.04 24.02
CA ALA A 105 -5.16 0.31 25.43
C ALA A 105 -6.19 1.43 25.71
N VAL A 106 -6.38 2.35 24.75
CA VAL A 106 -7.37 3.42 24.86
C VAL A 106 -8.72 3.09 24.21
N SER A 107 -8.90 1.85 23.73
CA SER A 107 -10.12 1.39 23.04
C SER A 107 -11.34 1.19 23.97
N GLY A 108 -11.24 1.47 25.25
CA GLY A 108 -12.32 1.35 26.22
C GLY A 108 -12.47 -0.06 26.77
N ASP A 109 -13.65 -0.67 26.66
CA ASP A 109 -13.92 -2.01 27.17
C ASP A 109 -13.21 -3.06 26.30
N PRO A 110 -12.28 -3.88 26.82
CA PRO A 110 -11.62 -4.92 26.04
C PRO A 110 -12.57 -5.97 25.43
N GLU A 111 -13.72 -6.22 26.04
CA GLU A 111 -14.72 -7.15 25.50
C GLU A 111 -15.58 -6.52 24.37
N ASN A 112 -15.56 -5.20 24.26
CA ASN A 112 -16.27 -4.44 23.23
C ASN A 112 -15.49 -3.16 22.87
N PRO A 113 -14.30 -3.31 22.25
CA PRO A 113 -13.45 -2.17 21.92
C PRO A 113 -14.10 -1.28 20.86
N ASP A 114 -13.82 0.02 20.94
CA ASP A 114 -14.28 0.97 19.92
C ASP A 114 -13.46 0.89 18.62
N LEU A 115 -12.24 0.41 18.70
CA LEU A 115 -11.32 0.18 17.59
C LEU A 115 -10.37 -0.98 17.93
N VAL A 116 -10.16 -1.89 17.00
CA VAL A 116 -9.11 -2.93 17.08
C VAL A 116 -7.98 -2.58 16.14
N SER A 117 -6.76 -2.47 16.68
CA SER A 117 -5.56 -2.13 15.90
C SER A 117 -4.65 -3.35 15.78
N PHE A 118 -4.34 -3.75 14.55
CA PHE A 118 -3.47 -4.87 14.26
C PHE A 118 -2.05 -4.41 13.96
N LEU A 119 -1.09 -5.21 14.37
CA LEU A 119 0.32 -5.03 14.05
C LEU A 119 0.64 -5.75 12.75
N GLY A 120 1.37 -5.08 11.87
CA GLY A 120 1.78 -5.64 10.60
C GLY A 120 2.88 -4.85 9.92
N TRP A 121 3.25 -5.29 8.75
CA TRP A 121 4.13 -4.59 7.81
C TRP A 121 3.81 -5.01 6.39
N GLU A 122 4.30 -4.25 5.43
CA GLU A 122 4.24 -4.62 4.02
C GLU A 122 5.58 -5.19 3.55
N TRP A 123 5.52 -6.36 2.93
CA TRP A 123 6.63 -6.96 2.18
C TRP A 123 6.51 -6.56 0.70
N SER A 124 7.40 -5.69 0.23
CA SER A 124 7.24 -4.96 -1.03
C SER A 124 8.19 -5.49 -2.11
N GLN A 125 7.93 -6.69 -2.62
CA GLN A 125 8.76 -7.32 -3.60
C GLN A 125 8.43 -6.84 -5.02
N VAL A 126 9.38 -6.19 -5.67
CA VAL A 126 9.29 -5.76 -7.08
C VAL A 126 10.51 -6.22 -7.87
N ASN A 127 10.29 -6.53 -9.15
CA ASN A 127 11.36 -6.87 -10.08
C ASN A 127 10.97 -6.45 -11.50
N THR A 128 11.94 -6.06 -12.32
CA THR A 128 11.73 -5.75 -13.75
C THR A 128 11.56 -7.00 -14.60
N ASP A 129 12.03 -8.16 -14.13
CA ASP A 129 11.81 -9.46 -14.74
C ASP A 129 10.43 -10.01 -14.32
N PRO A 130 9.49 -10.22 -15.26
CA PRO A 130 8.15 -10.74 -14.93
C PRO A 130 8.18 -12.07 -14.18
N GLY A 131 9.18 -12.92 -14.46
CA GLY A 131 9.36 -14.22 -13.80
C GLY A 131 9.79 -14.12 -12.33
N LYS A 132 10.26 -12.94 -11.89
CA LYS A 132 10.76 -12.68 -10.53
C LYS A 132 9.99 -11.59 -9.82
N HIS A 133 8.94 -11.06 -10.39
CA HIS A 133 8.09 -10.04 -9.78
C HIS A 133 6.93 -10.73 -9.06
N TYR A 134 6.93 -10.73 -7.74
CA TYR A 134 5.89 -11.35 -6.90
C TYR A 134 4.85 -10.36 -6.35
N GLY A 135 5.08 -9.07 -6.51
CA GLY A 135 4.19 -8.02 -6.00
C GLY A 135 4.31 -7.84 -4.49
N HIS A 136 3.44 -7.03 -3.96
CA HIS A 136 3.42 -6.66 -2.54
C HIS A 136 2.47 -7.55 -1.74
N LYS A 137 2.73 -7.65 -0.42
CA LYS A 137 1.89 -8.41 0.52
C LYS A 137 1.90 -7.75 1.88
N ASN A 138 0.72 -7.50 2.42
CA ASN A 138 0.56 -7.12 3.82
C ASN A 138 0.64 -8.36 4.69
N ILE A 139 1.50 -8.33 5.70
CA ILE A 139 1.59 -9.31 6.76
C ILE A 139 0.99 -8.71 8.01
N ILE A 140 -0.04 -9.35 8.58
CA ILE A 140 -0.81 -8.84 9.71
C ILE A 140 -0.87 -9.92 10.80
N PHE A 141 -0.53 -9.57 12.03
CA PHE A 141 -0.51 -10.47 13.17
C PHE A 141 -1.80 -10.35 14.00
N LEU A 142 -2.23 -11.49 14.52
CA LEU A 142 -3.40 -11.55 15.41
C LEU A 142 -3.13 -10.89 16.76
N ASP A 143 -1.90 -10.98 17.25
CA ASP A 143 -1.50 -10.49 18.57
C ASP A 143 -0.58 -9.25 18.47
N THR A 144 -0.35 -8.60 19.61
CA THR A 144 0.54 -7.43 19.74
C THR A 144 1.59 -7.58 20.84
N THR A 145 1.57 -8.67 21.60
CA THR A 145 2.54 -8.91 22.70
C THR A 145 3.88 -9.38 22.15
N ASP A 146 4.98 -9.05 22.82
CA ASP A 146 6.33 -9.35 22.32
C ASP A 146 6.61 -10.85 22.18
N GLU A 147 5.92 -11.68 22.96
CA GLU A 147 6.06 -13.15 22.91
C GLU A 147 5.33 -13.77 21.72
N LEU A 148 4.38 -13.05 21.12
CA LEU A 148 3.49 -13.54 20.07
C LEU A 148 3.61 -12.76 18.75
N VAL A 149 4.59 -11.86 18.63
CA VAL A 149 4.92 -11.14 17.41
C VAL A 149 6.41 -11.20 17.09
N PRO A 150 6.82 -11.06 15.82
CA PRO A 150 8.22 -11.07 15.44
C PRO A 150 9.03 -9.95 16.12
N ALA A 151 10.28 -10.27 16.48
CA ALA A 151 11.21 -9.27 17.00
C ALA A 151 11.63 -8.22 15.96
N ARG A 152 11.38 -8.47 14.67
CA ARG A 152 11.69 -7.58 13.55
C ARG A 152 10.80 -7.87 12.36
N ALA A 153 10.63 -6.88 11.47
CA ALA A 153 9.96 -7.06 10.19
C ALA A 153 10.83 -7.88 9.21
N ILE A 154 10.18 -8.53 8.24
CA ILE A 154 10.84 -9.26 7.15
C ILE A 154 10.61 -8.49 5.86
N ALA A 155 11.68 -7.98 5.27
CA ALA A 155 11.66 -7.16 4.06
C ALA A 155 11.93 -7.98 2.78
N ALA A 156 11.54 -7.45 1.62
CA ALA A 156 12.02 -7.94 0.35
C ALA A 156 13.41 -7.36 0.03
N PRO A 157 14.27 -8.06 -0.75
CA PRO A 157 15.55 -7.50 -1.18
C PRO A 157 15.35 -6.28 -2.08
N ARG A 158 15.80 -5.11 -1.64
CA ARG A 158 15.78 -3.87 -2.41
C ARG A 158 17.13 -3.16 -2.38
N ALA A 159 17.70 -2.96 -3.55
CA ALA A 159 18.99 -2.29 -3.70
C ALA A 159 18.93 -0.74 -3.63
N GLN A 160 17.75 -0.12 -3.64
CA GLN A 160 17.62 1.31 -3.93
C GLN A 160 16.84 2.16 -2.92
N LEU A 161 16.18 1.59 -1.92
CA LEU A 161 15.37 2.36 -0.95
C LEU A 161 16.18 2.97 0.21
N ALA A 162 17.40 2.55 0.41
CA ALA A 162 18.24 3.02 1.51
C ALA A 162 18.93 4.38 1.25
N LYS A 163 18.65 5.05 0.13
CA LYS A 163 19.33 6.32 -0.21
C LYS A 163 18.35 7.47 -0.22
N ALA A 164 18.73 8.55 0.45
CA ALA A 164 17.98 9.80 0.42
C ALA A 164 17.79 10.28 -1.03
N PRO A 165 16.56 10.57 -1.47
CA PRO A 165 16.26 10.99 -2.84
C PRO A 165 16.78 12.41 -3.14
N LEU A 166 17.05 13.20 -2.10
CA LEU A 166 17.60 14.56 -2.17
C LEU A 166 18.98 14.59 -1.55
N GLY A 167 19.96 15.08 -2.30
CA GLY A 167 21.31 15.30 -1.76
C GLY A 167 21.33 16.42 -0.69
N ILE A 168 22.31 16.37 0.21
CA ILE A 168 22.44 17.30 1.36
C ILE A 168 22.34 18.78 0.93
N ALA A 169 22.94 19.16 -0.20
CA ALA A 169 22.89 20.54 -0.69
C ALA A 169 21.45 20.99 -1.03
N ALA A 170 20.64 20.08 -1.60
CA ALA A 170 19.22 20.35 -1.90
C ALA A 170 18.40 20.44 -0.61
N GLN A 171 18.64 19.55 0.37
CA GLN A 171 17.99 19.59 1.68
C GLN A 171 18.27 20.91 2.41
N MET A 172 19.56 21.36 2.40
CA MET A 172 19.93 22.64 2.98
C MET A 172 19.31 23.84 2.25
N MET A 173 19.23 23.79 0.92
CA MET A 173 18.57 24.84 0.14
C MET A 173 17.08 24.92 0.49
N LEU A 174 16.38 23.79 0.58
CA LEU A 174 14.98 23.74 1.00
C LEU A 174 14.80 24.28 2.42
N ALA A 175 15.66 23.89 3.36
CA ALA A 175 15.63 24.37 4.74
C ALA A 175 15.84 25.88 4.86
N LEU A 176 16.56 26.52 3.92
CA LEU A 176 16.77 27.96 3.88
C LEU A 176 15.63 28.71 3.19
N THR A 177 15.04 28.12 2.13
CA THR A 177 13.97 28.75 1.34
C THR A 177 12.60 28.55 1.95
N ASP A 178 12.38 27.46 2.69
CA ASP A 178 11.17 27.15 3.43
C ASP A 178 11.51 26.97 4.92
N PHE A 179 11.84 28.09 5.56
CA PHE A 179 12.41 28.11 6.90
C PHE A 179 11.48 27.59 7.98
N GLU A 180 10.17 27.73 7.82
CA GLU A 180 9.18 27.21 8.77
C GLU A 180 9.22 25.68 8.83
N ASN A 181 9.47 25.04 7.71
CA ASN A 181 9.50 23.59 7.56
C ASN A 181 10.93 22.99 7.58
N ARG A 182 11.95 23.78 7.92
CA ARG A 182 13.37 23.37 7.87
C ARG A 182 13.68 22.09 8.62
N ALA A 183 12.97 21.82 9.72
CA ALA A 183 13.22 20.62 10.51
C ALA A 183 12.93 19.33 9.73
N PHE A 184 11.90 19.32 8.88
CA PHE A 184 11.59 18.19 8.02
C PHE A 184 12.71 17.94 7.01
N TYR A 185 13.21 18.97 6.33
CA TYR A 185 14.25 18.83 5.32
C TYR A 185 15.59 18.41 5.91
N LEU A 186 15.94 18.91 7.09
CA LEU A 186 17.16 18.54 7.80
C LEU A 186 17.06 17.12 8.41
N GLY A 187 15.86 16.61 8.65
CA GLY A 187 15.61 15.25 9.12
C GLY A 187 15.77 14.17 8.06
N ILE A 188 15.69 14.52 6.77
CA ILE A 188 15.74 13.55 5.67
C ILE A 188 16.99 12.65 5.75
N GLN A 189 18.16 13.26 5.92
CA GLN A 189 19.40 12.51 5.96
C GLN A 189 19.43 11.53 7.13
N GLY A 190 19.03 11.98 8.32
CA GLY A 190 18.99 11.11 9.52
C GLY A 190 18.09 9.90 9.36
N TYR A 191 16.94 10.07 8.74
CA TYR A 191 16.01 8.98 8.44
C TYR A 191 16.64 7.93 7.52
N TYR A 192 17.25 8.36 6.41
CA TYR A 192 17.90 7.43 5.47
C TYR A 192 19.21 6.85 5.99
N ASP A 193 19.97 7.61 6.78
CA ASP A 193 21.18 7.10 7.44
C ASP A 193 20.84 5.96 8.42
N GLU A 194 19.71 6.04 9.14
CA GLU A 194 19.26 4.97 10.02
C GLU A 194 18.94 3.70 9.23
N ILE A 195 18.22 3.80 8.09
CA ILE A 195 17.92 2.67 7.23
C ILE A 195 19.20 2.07 6.63
N GLU A 196 20.10 2.90 6.08
CA GLU A 196 21.34 2.45 5.44
C GLU A 196 22.30 1.78 6.42
N ASN A 197 22.37 2.27 7.66
CA ASN A 197 23.24 1.72 8.70
C ASN A 197 22.64 0.52 9.44
N THR A 198 21.37 0.17 9.20
CA THR A 198 20.80 -1.04 9.79
C THR A 198 21.43 -2.29 9.16
N PRO A 199 22.12 -3.14 9.94
CA PRO A 199 22.80 -4.31 9.38
C PRO A 199 21.81 -5.32 8.83
N LEU A 200 22.18 -6.00 7.75
CA LEU A 200 21.39 -7.14 7.26
C LEU A 200 21.61 -8.35 8.16
N CYS A 201 20.53 -9.08 8.43
CA CYS A 201 20.61 -10.35 9.14
C CYS A 201 21.39 -11.41 8.33
N GLU A 202 22.06 -12.31 9.00
CA GLU A 202 22.76 -13.44 8.38
C GLU A 202 21.75 -14.36 7.68
N GLN A 203 22.05 -14.70 6.42
CA GLN A 203 21.17 -15.55 5.61
C GLN A 203 21.32 -17.02 5.97
N GLY A 204 20.22 -17.79 5.87
CA GLY A 204 20.23 -19.24 6.13
C GLY A 204 20.18 -19.60 7.62
N ILE A 205 20.08 -18.64 8.51
CA ILE A 205 19.87 -18.85 9.95
C ILE A 205 18.38 -18.83 10.24
N ASN A 206 17.93 -19.71 11.15
CA ASN A 206 16.55 -19.68 11.64
C ASN A 206 16.22 -18.31 12.24
N THR A 207 15.06 -17.77 11.85
CA THR A 207 14.67 -16.39 12.21
C THR A 207 14.66 -16.14 13.72
N ARG A 208 14.31 -17.14 14.56
CA ARG A 208 14.31 -17.00 16.02
C ARG A 208 15.72 -16.94 16.62
N ALA A 209 16.73 -17.41 15.89
CA ALA A 209 18.13 -17.40 16.34
C ALA A 209 18.87 -16.13 15.90
N LEU A 210 18.29 -15.31 15.03
CA LEU A 210 18.87 -14.07 14.58
C LEU A 210 18.72 -12.96 15.64
N PRO A 211 19.66 -12.00 15.70
CA PRO A 211 19.56 -10.85 16.60
C PRO A 211 18.38 -9.95 16.20
N ALA A 212 17.83 -9.20 17.14
CA ALA A 212 16.68 -8.30 16.87
C ALA A 212 17.09 -7.01 16.13
N ASP A 213 18.36 -6.65 16.14
CA ASP A 213 18.90 -5.38 15.64
C ASP A 213 19.38 -5.44 14.17
N CYS A 214 18.87 -6.37 13.38
CA CYS A 214 19.17 -6.49 11.95
C CYS A 214 17.91 -6.47 11.09
N LEU A 215 18.04 -6.11 9.80
CA LEU A 215 16.99 -6.19 8.80
C LEU A 215 16.98 -7.60 8.18
N GLU A 216 15.88 -8.31 8.33
CA GLU A 216 15.71 -9.65 7.78
C GLU A 216 15.12 -9.62 6.37
N LEU A 217 15.64 -10.47 5.45
CA LEU A 217 15.22 -10.47 4.05
C LEU A 217 14.59 -11.79 3.64
N ALA A 218 13.52 -11.71 2.86
CA ALA A 218 12.92 -12.82 2.11
C ALA A 218 12.79 -12.44 0.63
N ALA A 219 13.41 -13.21 -0.25
CA ALA A 219 13.52 -12.87 -1.69
C ALA A 219 12.27 -13.21 -2.49
N ASP A 220 11.49 -14.18 -2.04
CA ASP A 220 10.28 -14.68 -2.68
C ASP A 220 9.25 -15.14 -1.62
N PRO A 221 8.00 -15.44 -2.00
CA PRO A 221 6.95 -15.85 -1.06
C PRO A 221 7.30 -17.10 -0.25
N ARG A 222 8.00 -18.09 -0.84
CA ARG A 222 8.43 -19.29 -0.11
C ARG A 222 9.35 -18.92 1.04
N ALA A 223 10.36 -18.09 0.78
CA ALA A 223 11.29 -17.63 1.81
C ALA A 223 10.55 -16.84 2.91
N LEU A 224 9.57 -16.00 2.52
CA LEU A 224 8.73 -15.28 3.46
C LEU A 224 7.93 -16.24 4.35
N PHE A 225 7.20 -17.18 3.76
CA PHE A 225 6.39 -18.15 4.52
C PHE A 225 7.25 -19.06 5.40
N THR A 226 8.43 -19.48 4.93
CA THR A 226 9.38 -20.26 5.77
C THR A 226 9.74 -19.49 7.03
N LYS A 227 10.03 -18.19 6.92
CA LYS A 227 10.37 -17.35 8.08
C LYS A 227 9.17 -17.10 8.99
N LEU A 228 7.96 -16.94 8.44
CA LEU A 228 6.74 -16.85 9.24
C LEU A 228 6.42 -18.15 9.97
N ASP A 229 6.72 -19.32 9.35
CA ASP A 229 6.60 -20.63 10.01
C ASP A 229 7.64 -20.81 11.12
N GLU A 230 8.87 -20.35 10.92
CA GLU A 230 9.91 -20.36 11.95
C GLU A 230 9.53 -19.48 13.15
N TRP A 231 8.88 -18.32 12.92
CA TRP A 231 8.28 -17.49 13.98
C TRP A 231 7.11 -18.24 14.67
N GLY A 232 6.26 -18.91 13.91
CA GLY A 232 5.13 -19.70 14.40
C GLY A 232 4.03 -18.88 15.05
N PHE A 233 3.89 -17.61 14.68
CA PHE A 233 2.83 -16.72 15.15
C PHE A 233 1.67 -16.68 14.18
N ASP A 234 0.45 -16.50 14.71
CA ASP A 234 -0.75 -16.40 13.89
C ASP A 234 -0.74 -15.10 13.08
N SER A 235 -0.83 -15.24 11.78
CA SER A 235 -0.80 -14.11 10.84
C SER A 235 -1.60 -14.39 9.58
N ILE A 236 -2.08 -13.33 8.94
CA ILE A 236 -2.60 -13.37 7.57
C ILE A 236 -1.65 -12.64 6.64
N VAL A 237 -1.69 -13.02 5.36
CA VAL A 237 -0.86 -12.43 4.31
C VAL A 237 -1.76 -12.05 3.14
N ILE A 238 -1.84 -10.77 2.81
CA ILE A 238 -2.78 -10.23 1.82
C ILE A 238 -2.01 -9.71 0.61
N PRO A 239 -2.03 -10.41 -0.54
CA PRO A 239 -1.49 -9.88 -1.80
C PRO A 239 -2.26 -8.64 -2.24
N HIS A 240 -1.53 -7.63 -2.71
CA HIS A 240 -2.08 -6.39 -3.24
C HIS A 240 -1.16 -5.76 -4.28
N GLY A 241 -1.58 -4.65 -4.88
CA GLY A 241 -0.77 -3.86 -5.82
C GLY A 241 -0.33 -4.61 -7.07
N THR A 242 -0.96 -5.73 -7.37
CA THR A 242 -0.53 -6.68 -8.41
C THR A 242 -0.71 -6.18 -9.83
N SER A 243 -1.48 -5.11 -10.00
CA SER A 243 -1.78 -4.47 -11.28
C SER A 243 -1.29 -3.02 -11.37
N TRP A 244 -0.32 -2.61 -10.54
CA TRP A 244 0.22 -1.25 -10.63
C TRP A 244 0.90 -0.99 -11.96
N GLY A 245 0.38 -0.01 -12.70
CA GLY A 245 0.69 0.23 -14.10
C GLY A 245 2.16 0.25 -14.47
N MET A 246 2.96 1.15 -13.87
CA MET A 246 4.38 1.30 -14.22
C MET A 246 5.30 0.35 -13.46
N ASN A 247 4.89 -0.15 -12.31
CA ASN A 247 5.73 -0.94 -11.41
C ASN A 247 5.63 -2.45 -11.72
N THR A 248 4.46 -2.91 -12.18
CA THR A 248 4.25 -4.32 -12.55
C THR A 248 4.62 -4.54 -14.02
N PRO A 249 5.57 -5.43 -14.34
CA PRO A 249 5.88 -5.78 -15.72
C PRO A 249 4.66 -6.31 -16.47
N ALA A 250 4.46 -5.89 -17.73
CA ALA A 250 3.24 -6.13 -18.49
C ALA A 250 2.86 -7.61 -18.68
N THR A 251 3.83 -8.52 -18.61
CA THR A 251 3.65 -9.97 -18.79
C THR A 251 3.71 -10.75 -17.48
N THR A 252 3.64 -10.06 -16.35
CA THR A 252 3.58 -10.70 -15.04
C THR A 252 2.27 -11.47 -14.89
N THR A 253 2.34 -12.68 -14.32
CA THR A 253 1.19 -13.52 -14.01
C THR A 253 1.32 -14.13 -12.62
N PHE A 254 0.19 -14.62 -12.08
CA PHE A 254 0.15 -15.31 -10.78
C PHE A 254 0.67 -16.74 -10.83
N ASP A 255 0.83 -17.36 -12.00
CA ASP A 255 1.23 -18.78 -12.13
C ASP A 255 2.44 -19.14 -11.27
N LYS A 256 3.47 -18.27 -11.26
CA LYS A 256 4.71 -18.52 -10.53
C LYS A 256 4.58 -18.48 -8.99
N GLN A 257 3.54 -17.84 -8.47
CA GLN A 257 3.35 -17.72 -7.01
C GLN A 257 2.12 -18.45 -6.50
N LEU A 258 1.24 -18.92 -7.37
CA LEU A 258 0.10 -19.74 -7.00
C LEU A 258 0.40 -21.21 -7.31
N ASN A 259 1.26 -21.79 -6.50
CA ASN A 259 1.61 -23.19 -6.44
C ASN A 259 1.87 -23.58 -4.99
N ARG A 260 1.97 -24.89 -4.69
CA ARG A 260 2.12 -25.42 -3.32
C ARG A 260 3.38 -24.94 -2.60
N GLN A 261 4.37 -24.41 -3.33
CA GLN A 261 5.63 -23.95 -2.74
C GLN A 261 5.64 -22.46 -2.42
N GLN A 262 4.91 -21.66 -3.21
CA GLN A 262 4.92 -20.20 -3.12
C GLN A 262 3.62 -19.61 -2.52
N HIS A 263 2.65 -20.47 -2.21
CA HIS A 263 1.37 -20.09 -1.63
C HIS A 263 1.14 -20.80 -0.30
N ASP A 264 0.74 -20.05 0.71
CA ASP A 264 0.31 -20.58 2.00
C ASP A 264 -1.21 -20.40 2.16
N PRO A 265 -2.01 -21.48 2.01
CA PRO A 265 -3.46 -21.38 2.07
C PRO A 265 -4.00 -21.11 3.48
N LYS A 266 -3.17 -21.21 4.53
CA LYS A 266 -3.57 -20.87 5.90
C LYS A 266 -3.48 -19.37 6.15
N ARG A 267 -2.51 -18.70 5.53
CA ARG A 267 -2.26 -17.26 5.71
C ARG A 267 -2.84 -16.41 4.58
N GLN A 268 -2.75 -16.87 3.32
CA GLN A 268 -3.28 -16.14 2.17
C GLN A 268 -4.76 -16.44 1.94
N ILE A 269 -5.58 -16.00 2.89
CA ILE A 269 -7.04 -16.20 2.87
C ILE A 269 -7.81 -15.00 2.33
N LEU A 270 -7.13 -13.88 2.12
CA LEU A 270 -7.66 -12.64 1.56
C LEU A 270 -6.83 -12.17 0.38
N PHE A 271 -7.46 -11.38 -0.49
CA PHE A 271 -6.85 -10.70 -1.62
C PHE A 271 -7.41 -9.28 -1.70
N GLU A 272 -6.53 -8.28 -1.76
CA GLU A 272 -6.95 -6.90 -1.91
C GLU A 272 -7.15 -6.57 -3.38
N VAL A 273 -8.39 -6.21 -3.74
CA VAL A 273 -8.81 -5.94 -5.11
C VAL A 273 -9.02 -4.44 -5.39
N TYR A 274 -9.01 -3.63 -4.35
CA TYR A 274 -9.23 -2.19 -4.44
C TYR A 274 -8.43 -1.45 -3.37
N SER A 275 -7.81 -0.34 -3.76
CA SER A 275 -7.10 0.58 -2.84
C SER A 275 -7.16 2.02 -3.35
N GLY A 276 -6.40 2.92 -2.72
CA GLY A 276 -6.21 4.28 -3.20
C GLY A 276 -5.61 4.37 -4.61
N HIS A 277 -4.99 3.30 -5.11
CA HIS A 277 -4.48 3.19 -6.49
C HIS A 277 -5.53 2.76 -7.51
N GLY A 278 -6.75 2.42 -7.09
CA GLY A 278 -7.85 2.02 -7.96
C GLY A 278 -8.25 0.54 -7.80
N ASN A 279 -8.87 0.00 -8.84
CA ASN A 279 -9.47 -1.33 -8.88
C ASN A 279 -8.66 -2.26 -9.79
N SER A 280 -8.09 -3.33 -9.24
CA SER A 280 -7.28 -4.31 -9.99
C SER A 280 -8.10 -5.17 -10.95
N GLU A 281 -9.41 -5.26 -10.74
CA GLU A 281 -10.34 -6.12 -11.49
C GLU A 281 -11.07 -5.38 -12.62
N GLU A 282 -10.75 -4.12 -12.84
CA GLU A 282 -11.41 -3.32 -13.86
C GLU A 282 -10.85 -3.58 -15.24
N TYR A 283 -11.67 -4.19 -16.10
CA TYR A 283 -11.32 -4.53 -17.47
C TYR A 283 -11.59 -3.37 -18.42
N ARG A 284 -10.60 -2.46 -18.52
CA ARG A 284 -10.61 -1.38 -19.51
C ARG A 284 -9.39 -1.49 -20.42
N ASP A 285 -9.50 -1.12 -21.69
CA ASP A 285 -8.34 -0.97 -22.59
C ASP A 285 -7.65 0.38 -22.38
N TRP A 286 -7.31 0.67 -21.14
CA TRP A 286 -6.62 1.89 -20.78
C TRP A 286 -5.15 1.66 -20.48
N ARG A 287 -4.33 2.64 -20.82
CA ARG A 287 -2.89 2.63 -20.60
C ARG A 287 -2.46 3.98 -20.11
N ALA A 288 -1.86 4.02 -18.93
CA ALA A 288 -1.27 5.24 -18.37
C ALA A 288 -0.20 5.82 -19.31
N LEU A 289 0.63 4.94 -19.88
CA LEU A 289 1.66 5.29 -20.86
C LEU A 289 1.70 4.22 -21.96
N LYS A 290 2.07 4.63 -23.18
CA LYS A 290 2.38 3.71 -24.30
C LYS A 290 3.86 3.78 -24.67
N LYS A 291 4.34 2.80 -25.41
CA LYS A 291 5.67 2.78 -26.02
C LYS A 291 5.54 2.92 -27.53
N ASP A 292 6.41 3.69 -28.14
CA ASP A 292 6.55 3.78 -29.58
C ASP A 292 7.35 2.59 -30.17
N GLY A 293 7.57 2.60 -31.48
CA GLY A 293 8.32 1.56 -32.16
C GLY A 293 9.80 1.46 -31.76
N ASN A 294 10.34 2.46 -31.08
CA ASN A 294 11.71 2.50 -30.55
C ASN A 294 11.76 2.12 -29.05
N GLY A 295 10.61 1.83 -28.44
CA GLY A 295 10.50 1.52 -27.02
C GLY A 295 10.43 2.75 -26.10
N GLU A 296 10.41 3.97 -26.64
CA GLU A 296 10.29 5.21 -25.89
C GLU A 296 8.87 5.38 -25.36
N ARG A 297 8.76 5.81 -24.10
CA ARG A 297 7.46 6.05 -23.45
C ARG A 297 6.87 7.37 -23.92
N TYR A 298 5.58 7.35 -24.20
CA TYR A 298 4.82 8.57 -24.51
C TYR A 298 3.45 8.56 -23.86
N CYS A 299 2.85 9.75 -23.74
CA CYS A 299 1.52 9.96 -23.22
C CYS A 299 0.48 9.66 -24.31
N PRO A 300 -0.39 8.64 -24.15
CA PRO A 300 -1.46 8.40 -25.10
C PRO A 300 -2.54 9.49 -25.02
N ALA A 301 -3.28 9.68 -26.12
CA ALA A 301 -4.50 10.47 -26.07
C ALA A 301 -5.58 9.78 -25.24
N PRO A 302 -6.53 10.53 -24.63
CA PRO A 302 -7.66 9.95 -23.93
C PRO A 302 -8.53 9.11 -24.89
N SER A 303 -9.23 8.13 -24.32
CA SER A 303 -10.34 7.41 -24.94
C SER A 303 -11.66 7.85 -24.30
N ASP A 304 -12.79 7.32 -24.76
CA ASP A 304 -14.11 7.69 -24.27
C ASP A 304 -14.31 7.33 -22.77
N ASP A 305 -13.57 6.32 -22.29
CA ASP A 305 -13.69 5.75 -20.96
C ASP A 305 -12.42 5.88 -20.09
N TYR A 306 -11.37 6.54 -20.62
CA TYR A 306 -10.12 6.69 -19.87
C TYR A 306 -9.36 7.97 -20.20
N LEU A 307 -9.06 8.75 -19.16
CA LEU A 307 -8.22 9.95 -19.22
C LEU A 307 -6.83 9.65 -18.63
N PRO A 308 -5.76 9.56 -19.45
CA PRO A 308 -4.40 9.40 -18.90
C PRO A 308 -3.99 10.64 -18.07
N CYS A 309 -3.41 10.44 -16.89
CA CYS A 309 -2.99 11.56 -16.04
C CYS A 309 -1.90 12.42 -16.69
N CYS A 310 -1.02 11.85 -17.51
CA CYS A 310 -0.08 12.65 -18.31
C CYS A 310 -0.78 13.56 -19.30
N TRP A 311 -1.93 13.15 -19.85
CA TRP A 311 -2.73 13.98 -20.74
C TRP A 311 -3.39 15.12 -19.96
N ARG A 312 -3.98 14.80 -18.80
CA ARG A 312 -4.58 15.78 -17.91
C ARG A 312 -3.58 16.83 -17.43
N ALA A 313 -2.33 16.46 -17.14
CA ALA A 313 -1.24 17.39 -16.86
C ALA A 313 -1.11 18.48 -17.94
N GLY A 314 -1.18 18.08 -19.21
CA GLY A 314 -1.17 19.00 -20.34
C GLY A 314 -2.41 19.91 -20.38
N GLU A 315 -3.59 19.39 -20.08
CA GLU A 315 -4.84 20.17 -20.04
C GLU A 315 -4.80 21.23 -18.93
N ILE A 316 -4.39 20.86 -17.72
CA ILE A 316 -4.24 21.81 -16.60
C ILE A 316 -3.32 22.98 -16.99
N ILE A 317 -2.19 22.68 -17.61
CA ILE A 317 -1.26 23.73 -18.06
C ILE A 317 -1.84 24.56 -19.19
N ALA A 318 -2.58 23.97 -20.14
CA ALA A 318 -3.24 24.71 -21.22
C ALA A 318 -4.35 25.63 -20.68
N GLU A 319 -5.18 25.14 -19.78
CA GLU A 319 -6.25 25.88 -19.11
C GLU A 319 -5.69 27.12 -18.38
N ARG A 320 -4.65 26.95 -17.57
CA ARG A 320 -3.98 28.04 -16.84
C ARG A 320 -3.34 29.06 -17.79
N CYS A 321 -2.63 28.56 -18.81
CA CYS A 321 -1.99 29.38 -19.83
C CYS A 321 -3.01 30.22 -20.60
N SER A 322 -4.15 29.66 -20.92
CA SER A 322 -5.24 30.40 -21.61
C SER A 322 -5.88 31.47 -20.71
N ALA A 323 -6.02 31.15 -19.40
CA ALA A 323 -6.49 32.12 -18.41
C ALA A 323 -5.54 33.32 -18.23
N GLU A 324 -4.22 33.12 -18.47
CA GLU A 324 -3.22 34.18 -18.52
C GLU A 324 -3.29 35.04 -19.80
N GLY A 325 -4.16 34.73 -20.75
CA GLY A 325 -4.28 35.45 -22.01
C GLY A 325 -3.17 35.16 -23.03
N VAL A 326 -2.44 34.08 -22.86
CA VAL A 326 -1.35 33.67 -23.77
C VAL A 326 -1.94 33.09 -25.07
N ALA A 327 -1.26 33.27 -26.19
CA ALA A 327 -1.70 32.77 -27.48
C ALA A 327 -1.83 31.24 -27.50
N SER A 328 -2.91 30.73 -28.11
CA SER A 328 -3.26 29.30 -28.14
C SER A 328 -2.09 28.37 -28.52
N LYS A 329 -1.34 28.73 -29.57
CA LYS A 329 -0.17 27.94 -30.02
C LYS A 329 0.93 27.81 -28.95
N ALA A 330 1.13 28.83 -28.14
CA ALA A 330 2.09 28.78 -27.05
C ALA A 330 1.56 27.92 -25.91
N CYS A 331 0.26 27.96 -25.62
CA CYS A 331 -0.37 27.09 -24.61
C CYS A 331 -0.33 25.61 -25.03
N GLU A 332 -0.58 25.30 -26.29
CA GLU A 332 -0.42 23.94 -26.84
C GLU A 332 1.00 23.40 -26.67
N LEU A 333 2.02 24.24 -26.93
CA LEU A 333 3.42 23.85 -26.73
C LEU A 333 3.73 23.59 -25.24
N ARG A 334 3.24 24.47 -24.33
CA ARG A 334 3.37 24.28 -22.88
C ARG A 334 2.70 22.97 -22.44
N ALA A 335 1.50 22.68 -22.94
CA ALA A 335 0.78 21.43 -22.67
C ALA A 335 1.54 20.19 -23.14
N ALA A 336 2.08 20.23 -24.35
CA ALA A 336 2.90 19.14 -24.88
C ALA A 336 4.16 18.88 -24.04
N ASN A 337 4.80 19.94 -23.55
CA ASN A 337 5.94 19.83 -22.64
C ASN A 337 5.53 19.28 -21.27
N ALA A 338 4.37 19.69 -20.73
CA ALA A 338 3.86 19.15 -19.47
C ALA A 338 3.62 17.63 -19.58
N ARG A 339 3.04 17.15 -20.68
CA ARG A 339 2.87 15.71 -20.92
C ARG A 339 4.20 14.96 -20.95
N LYS A 340 5.23 15.51 -21.62
CA LYS A 340 6.57 14.92 -21.65
C LYS A 340 7.22 14.88 -20.26
N ASN A 341 7.12 15.99 -19.51
CA ASN A 341 7.66 16.06 -18.16
C ASN A 341 7.00 15.06 -17.23
N PHE A 342 5.67 14.92 -17.32
CA PHE A 342 4.93 13.91 -16.56
C PHE A 342 5.45 12.50 -16.86
N VAL A 343 5.59 12.14 -18.14
CA VAL A 343 6.10 10.83 -18.56
C VAL A 343 7.52 10.59 -18.05
N ALA A 344 8.37 11.62 -18.13
CA ALA A 344 9.77 11.52 -17.67
C ALA A 344 9.89 11.35 -16.15
N ALA A 345 9.02 12.02 -15.39
CA ALA A 345 9.02 11.94 -13.92
C ALA A 345 8.40 10.62 -13.38
N GLY A 346 7.73 9.85 -14.22
CA GLY A 346 7.18 8.55 -13.84
C GLY A 346 6.11 8.66 -12.74
N ILE A 347 6.29 7.93 -11.65
CA ILE A 347 5.34 7.93 -10.50
C ILE A 347 5.15 9.32 -9.88
N SER A 348 6.14 10.18 -10.00
CA SER A 348 6.10 11.57 -9.50
C SER A 348 5.56 12.56 -10.54
N GLY A 349 4.94 12.08 -11.62
CA GLY A 349 4.50 12.91 -12.74
C GLY A 349 3.58 14.07 -12.33
N HIS A 350 2.69 13.87 -11.37
CA HIS A 350 1.78 14.91 -10.86
C HIS A 350 2.53 16.11 -10.27
N LEU A 351 3.72 15.92 -9.70
CA LEU A 351 4.54 17.00 -9.14
C LEU A 351 5.17 17.90 -10.22
N THR A 352 5.13 17.48 -11.48
CA THR A 352 5.60 18.33 -12.59
C THR A 352 4.62 19.44 -12.97
N VAL A 353 3.42 19.47 -12.36
CA VAL A 353 2.40 20.50 -12.51
C VAL A 353 2.41 21.42 -11.29
N PRO A 354 3.03 22.63 -11.35
CA PRO A 354 3.15 23.50 -10.20
C PRO A 354 1.80 23.91 -9.62
N GLY A 355 1.66 23.91 -8.29
CA GLY A 355 0.45 24.34 -7.59
C GLY A 355 -0.80 23.52 -7.94
N GLN A 356 -0.62 22.25 -8.30
CA GLN A 356 -1.72 21.31 -8.56
C GLN A 356 -2.48 20.98 -7.27
N GLN A 357 -3.77 20.71 -7.41
CA GLN A 357 -4.63 20.18 -6.34
C GLN A 357 -5.21 18.85 -6.79
N VAL A 358 -5.62 18.01 -5.85
CA VAL A 358 -6.23 16.70 -6.17
C VAL A 358 -7.39 16.86 -7.16
N THR A 359 -8.23 17.87 -6.95
CA THR A 359 -9.38 18.18 -7.82
C THR A 359 -9.03 18.58 -9.26
N ASP A 360 -7.81 19.04 -9.51
CA ASP A 360 -7.36 19.39 -10.88
C ASP A 360 -7.25 18.14 -11.78
N TRP A 361 -7.04 16.97 -11.17
CA TRP A 361 -6.76 15.72 -11.89
C TRP A 361 -8.00 15.01 -12.40
N LEU A 362 -9.20 15.43 -11.98
CA LEU A 362 -10.49 14.82 -12.35
C LEU A 362 -10.49 13.32 -12.05
N ASP A 363 -10.95 12.51 -13.00
CA ASP A 363 -10.96 11.05 -12.96
C ASP A 363 -9.79 10.43 -13.72
N CYS A 364 -8.70 11.19 -13.94
CA CYS A 364 -7.56 10.66 -14.65
C CYS A 364 -6.98 9.41 -13.94
N GLY A 365 -6.56 8.45 -14.73
CA GLY A 365 -5.96 7.23 -14.23
C GLY A 365 -6.96 6.21 -13.73
N ASN A 366 -8.09 6.57 -13.16
CA ASN A 366 -9.15 5.64 -12.75
C ASN A 366 -10.20 6.28 -11.83
N CYS A 367 -9.80 7.19 -10.97
CA CYS A 367 -10.69 7.86 -10.03
C CYS A 367 -10.18 9.27 -9.72
N PRO A 368 -11.08 10.20 -9.29
CA PRO A 368 -10.75 11.63 -9.12
C PRO A 368 -9.63 11.91 -8.12
N ASP A 369 -9.45 11.04 -7.14
CA ASP A 369 -8.54 11.20 -6.00
C ASP A 369 -7.60 9.99 -5.81
N CYS A 370 -7.44 9.15 -6.84
CA CYS A 370 -6.53 8.02 -6.80
C CYS A 370 -5.07 8.44 -6.57
N PHE A 371 -4.37 7.64 -5.80
CA PHE A 371 -2.90 7.73 -5.72
C PHE A 371 -2.27 7.38 -7.07
N LEU A 372 -1.24 8.12 -7.44
CA LEU A 372 -0.37 7.73 -8.54
C LEU A 372 0.73 6.81 -7.95
N THR A 373 0.93 5.63 -8.43
CA THR A 373 0.57 5.06 -9.74
C THR A 373 -0.77 4.35 -9.72
N PRO A 374 -1.72 4.67 -10.61
CA PRO A 374 -3.00 3.98 -10.66
C PRO A 374 -2.85 2.54 -11.14
N MET A 375 -3.82 1.70 -10.79
CA MET A 375 -3.93 0.35 -11.34
C MET A 375 -4.07 0.40 -12.87
N ASP A 376 -3.34 -0.48 -13.55
CA ASP A 376 -3.42 -0.68 -15.00
C ASP A 376 -3.82 -2.12 -15.25
N HIS A 377 -4.73 -2.34 -16.21
CA HIS A 377 -5.28 -3.68 -16.42
C HIS A 377 -4.17 -4.70 -16.72
N ARG A 378 -4.08 -5.74 -15.89
CA ARG A 378 -3.14 -6.85 -15.96
C ARG A 378 -3.89 -8.16 -15.77
N PRO A 379 -4.48 -8.75 -16.84
CA PRO A 379 -5.32 -9.94 -16.70
C PRO A 379 -4.65 -11.07 -15.93
N GLY A 380 -3.37 -11.33 -16.17
CA GLY A 380 -2.61 -12.39 -15.49
C GLY A 380 -2.32 -12.14 -14.01
N THR A 381 -2.62 -10.95 -13.50
CA THR A 381 -2.46 -10.58 -12.07
C THR A 381 -3.77 -10.15 -11.41
N SER A 382 -4.90 -10.35 -12.08
CA SER A 382 -6.23 -10.15 -11.50
C SER A 382 -6.61 -11.27 -10.54
N ALA A 383 -7.50 -10.98 -9.58
CA ALA A 383 -8.06 -12.00 -8.70
C ALA A 383 -8.89 -13.03 -9.48
N GLN A 384 -9.55 -12.62 -10.55
CA GLN A 384 -10.27 -13.52 -11.46
C GLN A 384 -9.33 -14.56 -12.08
N TYR A 385 -8.16 -14.13 -12.54
CA TYR A 385 -7.15 -15.04 -13.06
C TYR A 385 -6.60 -15.95 -11.96
N ALA A 386 -6.29 -15.41 -10.78
CA ALA A 386 -5.82 -16.16 -9.63
C ALA A 386 -6.78 -17.30 -9.26
N LEU A 387 -8.10 -17.04 -9.23
CA LEU A 387 -9.14 -18.04 -8.96
C LEU A 387 -9.29 -19.10 -10.07
N SER A 388 -8.81 -18.82 -11.28
CA SER A 388 -8.84 -19.78 -12.40
C SER A 388 -7.67 -20.76 -12.38
N ILE A 389 -6.61 -20.46 -11.63
CA ILE A 389 -5.41 -21.31 -11.57
C ILE A 389 -5.70 -22.56 -10.73
N THR A 390 -5.26 -23.72 -11.24
CA THR A 390 -5.26 -24.98 -10.52
C THR A 390 -3.87 -25.55 -10.54
N ASP A 391 -3.33 -25.90 -9.38
CA ASP A 391 -2.06 -26.60 -9.27
C ASP A 391 -2.29 -28.12 -9.43
N PHE A 392 -1.64 -28.71 -10.42
CA PHE A 392 -1.67 -30.12 -10.76
C PHE A 392 -0.34 -30.83 -10.48
N GLU A 393 0.57 -30.25 -9.68
CA GLU A 393 1.82 -30.94 -9.27
C GLU A 393 1.52 -32.29 -8.63
N GLN A 394 0.38 -32.41 -7.95
CA GLN A 394 -0.18 -33.67 -7.48
C GLN A 394 -1.49 -33.98 -8.20
N PRO A 395 -1.47 -34.67 -9.36
CA PRO A 395 -2.65 -34.84 -10.21
C PRO A 395 -3.84 -35.54 -9.53
N GLN A 396 -3.60 -36.31 -8.48
CA GLN A 396 -4.64 -36.99 -7.70
C GLN A 396 -5.32 -36.08 -6.67
N GLU A 397 -4.67 -34.96 -6.36
CA GLU A 397 -5.13 -33.95 -5.40
C GLU A 397 -4.90 -32.55 -5.98
N PRO A 398 -5.64 -32.16 -7.04
CA PRO A 398 -5.50 -30.85 -7.63
C PRO A 398 -5.87 -29.77 -6.59
N PHE A 399 -5.08 -28.70 -6.54
CA PHE A 399 -5.27 -27.64 -5.58
C PHE A 399 -5.74 -26.36 -6.27
N ASN A 400 -6.92 -25.85 -5.86
CA ASN A 400 -7.48 -24.59 -6.33
C ASN A 400 -7.24 -23.49 -5.31
N PHE A 401 -6.89 -22.30 -5.78
CA PHE A 401 -6.68 -21.13 -4.93
C PHE A 401 -8.03 -20.48 -4.62
N ARG A 402 -8.21 -20.08 -3.35
CA ARG A 402 -9.46 -19.48 -2.86
C ARG A 402 -9.13 -18.37 -1.88
N PHE A 403 -9.76 -17.23 -2.09
CA PHE A 403 -9.57 -16.03 -1.28
C PHE A 403 -10.91 -15.40 -0.95
N GLY A 404 -11.02 -14.77 0.23
CA GLY A 404 -11.93 -13.67 0.44
C GLY A 404 -11.36 -12.40 -0.20
N PHE A 405 -12.18 -11.38 -0.36
CA PHE A 405 -11.74 -10.11 -0.96
C PHE A 405 -11.87 -8.98 0.06
N ILE A 406 -10.93 -8.03 -0.03
CA ILE A 406 -10.95 -6.81 0.76
C ILE A 406 -10.65 -5.61 -0.13
N GLY A 407 -11.19 -4.46 0.22
CA GLY A 407 -10.74 -3.16 -0.20
C GLY A 407 -10.11 -2.46 0.99
N SER A 408 -8.98 -1.81 0.79
CA SER A 408 -8.24 -1.04 1.79
C SER A 408 -7.87 0.33 1.23
N SER A 409 -7.28 1.22 2.04
CA SER A 409 -6.95 2.55 1.52
C SER A 409 -5.59 2.60 0.83
N ASP A 410 -4.62 1.85 1.29
CA ASP A 410 -3.21 2.02 0.92
C ASP A 410 -2.77 3.48 1.15
N ASN A 411 -3.20 4.02 2.31
CA ASN A 411 -3.06 5.44 2.63
C ASN A 411 -1.62 5.77 3.00
N HIS A 412 -1.02 6.70 2.27
CA HIS A 412 0.34 7.22 2.50
C HIS A 412 0.36 8.62 3.12
N ARG A 413 -0.77 9.11 3.64
CA ARG A 413 -0.93 10.47 4.16
C ARG A 413 -1.59 10.54 5.55
N ALA A 414 -1.53 9.44 6.28
CA ALA A 414 -2.22 9.26 7.57
C ALA A 414 -2.31 10.51 8.44
#